data_8ffa48d85aa598515da88eabb24d1ecb
#
_entry.id   8ffa48d85aa598515da88eabb24d1ecb
#
_cell.length_a   1.000
_cell.length_b   1.000
_cell.length_c   1.000
_cell.angle_alpha   90.00
_cell.angle_beta   90.00
_cell.angle_gamma   90.00
#
_symmetry.space_group_name_H-M   'P 1'
#
loop_
_entity.id
_entity.type
_entity.pdbx_description
1 polymer ?
#
loop_
_entity_poly.entity_id
_entity_poly.type
_entity_poly.pdbx_seq_one_letter_code
_entity_poly.pdbx_strand_id
1 'polypeptide(L)'
;LLAASEQLTANKLDEYELVGELALTGALRGVPGAISSATEAIKSGRKIIVAKDNEDEVGLINGEGCLIADHLQAVCAFLEGKHALERPKPTDAVSRALQHDLSDVVGQEQGKRGLEITAAGRHNLLLIGPPGTGKTMLASRINGLLPDLSNEEALESAAILSLVNAESVQKQWRQRPFRSPHHSASLTAMVGGGAIPGPGEISLAH
;
A
#
# COMPACT_ATOMS: atom_id res chain seq x y z
N LEU A 1 -9.01 -10.46 25.95
CA LEU A 1 -9.44 -10.15 27.32
C LEU A 1 -10.89 -10.60 27.56
N LEU A 2 -11.90 -10.13 26.79
CA LEU A 2 -13.31 -10.46 27.00
C LEU A 2 -13.58 -11.97 26.93
N ALA A 3 -12.99 -12.69 26.01
CA ALA A 3 -13.09 -14.16 25.94
C ALA A 3 -12.40 -14.84 27.13
N ALA A 4 -11.20 -14.36 27.51
CA ALA A 4 -10.45 -14.91 28.65
C ALA A 4 -11.11 -14.65 30.00
N SER A 5 -11.94 -13.62 30.11
CA SER A 5 -12.74 -13.29 31.31
C SER A 5 -14.16 -13.87 31.26
N GLU A 6 -14.45 -14.76 30.31
CA GLU A 6 -15.75 -15.43 30.13
C GLU A 6 -16.92 -14.47 29.88
N GLN A 7 -16.66 -13.20 29.57
CA GLN A 7 -17.67 -12.20 29.20
C GLN A 7 -18.16 -12.36 27.76
N LEU A 8 -17.43 -13.10 26.94
CA LEU A 8 -17.73 -13.36 25.53
C LEU A 8 -17.54 -14.85 25.24
N THR A 9 -18.57 -15.51 24.73
CA THR A 9 -18.49 -16.88 24.24
C THR A 9 -18.08 -16.85 22.76
N ALA A 10 -16.78 -16.92 22.49
CA ALA A 10 -16.22 -16.77 21.16
C ALA A 10 -15.63 -18.10 20.64
N ASN A 11 -16.49 -19.02 20.19
CA ASN A 11 -16.09 -20.34 19.71
C ASN A 11 -15.26 -20.30 18.39
N LYS A 12 -15.23 -19.15 17.71
CA LYS A 12 -14.56 -18.97 16.42
C LYS A 12 -13.39 -17.98 16.47
N LEU A 13 -12.95 -17.58 17.66
CA LEU A 13 -11.93 -16.55 17.81
C LEU A 13 -10.61 -16.95 17.10
N ASP A 14 -10.26 -18.23 17.10
CA ASP A 14 -9.05 -18.75 16.49
C ASP A 14 -9.06 -18.72 14.94
N GLU A 15 -10.25 -18.56 14.33
CA GLU A 15 -10.39 -18.42 12.88
C GLU A 15 -10.10 -17.00 12.39
N TYR A 16 -10.10 -16.02 13.30
CA TYR A 16 -10.04 -14.60 12.95
C TYR A 16 -8.83 -13.89 13.55
N GLU A 17 -8.21 -13.05 12.77
CA GLU A 17 -7.34 -11.99 13.26
C GLU A 17 -8.13 -10.70 13.41
N LEU A 18 -7.75 -9.86 14.38
CA LEU A 18 -8.45 -8.60 14.65
C LEU A 18 -7.41 -7.48 14.64
N VAL A 19 -7.60 -6.51 13.74
CA VAL A 19 -6.67 -5.39 13.55
C VAL A 19 -7.44 -4.08 13.55
N GLY A 20 -7.05 -3.17 14.45
CA GLY A 20 -7.66 -1.85 14.60
C GLY A 20 -7.28 -1.22 15.93
N GLU A 21 -7.44 0.10 16.04
CA GLU A 21 -7.27 0.84 17.27
C GLU A 21 -8.63 0.94 18.00
N LEU A 22 -8.66 0.51 19.28
CA LEU A 22 -9.87 0.58 20.10
C LEU A 22 -9.93 1.91 20.87
N ALA A 23 -10.91 2.75 20.53
CA ALA A 23 -11.19 3.96 21.28
C ALA A 23 -11.92 3.65 22.61
N LEU A 24 -11.82 4.57 23.56
CA LEU A 24 -12.50 4.44 24.88
C LEU A 24 -14.03 4.29 24.76
N THR A 25 -14.62 4.78 23.69
CA THR A 25 -16.06 4.65 23.39
C THR A 25 -16.43 3.26 22.88
N GLY A 26 -15.45 2.41 22.54
CA GLY A 26 -15.67 1.14 21.86
C GLY A 26 -15.64 1.24 20.32
N ALA A 27 -15.51 2.44 19.75
CA ALA A 27 -15.34 2.61 18.31
C ALA A 27 -13.97 2.05 17.85
N LEU A 28 -13.95 1.47 16.65
CA LEU A 28 -12.75 0.96 16.01
C LEU A 28 -12.25 1.98 15.00
N ARG A 29 -10.95 2.31 15.08
CA ARG A 29 -10.26 3.23 14.18
C ARG A 29 -9.29 2.46 13.31
N GLY A 30 -9.08 2.97 12.10
CA GLY A 30 -8.11 2.44 11.17
C GLY A 30 -6.69 2.51 11.68
N VAL A 31 -5.87 1.56 11.25
CA VAL A 31 -4.45 1.50 11.57
C VAL A 31 -3.63 1.42 10.27
N PRO A 32 -2.40 1.95 10.26
CA PRO A 32 -1.49 1.77 9.13
C PRO A 32 -1.15 0.30 8.91
N GLY A 33 -1.01 -0.11 7.64
CA GLY A 33 -0.59 -1.47 7.29
C GLY A 33 -1.68 -2.53 7.36
N ALA A 34 -2.95 -2.15 7.35
CA ALA A 34 -4.07 -3.09 7.37
C ALA A 34 -4.03 -4.06 6.17
N ILE A 35 -3.63 -3.59 4.97
CA ILE A 35 -3.48 -4.43 3.77
C ILE A 35 -2.41 -5.51 3.96
N SER A 36 -1.29 -5.18 4.62
CA SER A 36 -0.23 -6.14 4.93
C SER A 36 -0.73 -7.24 5.88
N SER A 37 -1.40 -6.83 6.97
CA SER A 37 -1.99 -7.75 7.94
C SER A 37 -3.05 -8.64 7.31
N ALA A 38 -3.90 -8.08 6.45
CA ALA A 38 -4.94 -8.83 5.75
C ALA A 38 -4.36 -9.84 4.77
N THR A 39 -3.35 -9.45 4.00
CA THR A 39 -2.67 -10.34 3.05
C THR A 39 -2.03 -11.53 3.78
N GLU A 40 -1.38 -11.30 4.91
CA GLU A 40 -0.72 -12.36 5.68
C GLU A 40 -1.72 -13.29 6.38
N ALA A 41 -2.80 -12.73 6.95
CA ALA A 41 -3.87 -13.53 7.54
C ALA A 41 -4.49 -14.49 6.50
N ILE A 42 -4.79 -13.99 5.30
CA ILE A 42 -5.35 -14.80 4.21
C ILE A 42 -4.36 -15.88 3.76
N LYS A 43 -3.09 -15.55 3.57
CA LYS A 43 -2.03 -16.54 3.22
C LYS A 43 -1.91 -17.64 4.27
N SER A 44 -2.13 -17.31 5.54
CA SER A 44 -2.12 -18.26 6.66
C SER A 44 -3.42 -19.09 6.77
N GLY A 45 -4.37 -18.88 5.85
CA GLY A 45 -5.68 -19.58 5.88
C GLY A 45 -6.64 -19.04 6.95
N ARG A 46 -6.38 -17.88 7.53
CA ARG A 46 -7.21 -17.22 8.53
C ARG A 46 -8.02 -16.09 7.89
N LYS A 47 -9.07 -15.70 8.56
CA LYS A 47 -9.86 -14.51 8.20
C LYS A 47 -9.41 -13.32 9.07
N ILE A 48 -9.72 -12.11 8.62
CA ILE A 48 -9.36 -10.90 9.37
C ILE A 48 -10.57 -9.98 9.51
N ILE A 49 -10.68 -9.35 10.67
CA ILE A 49 -11.62 -8.27 10.93
C ILE A 49 -10.82 -7.00 11.12
N VAL A 50 -11.06 -6.00 10.27
CA VAL A 50 -10.38 -4.69 10.33
C VAL A 50 -11.37 -3.58 10.66
N ALA A 51 -10.85 -2.43 11.08
CA ALA A 51 -11.68 -1.25 11.26
C ALA A 51 -12.27 -0.79 9.91
N LYS A 52 -13.48 -0.24 9.93
CA LYS A 52 -14.17 0.26 8.73
C LYS A 52 -13.37 1.35 8.00
N ASP A 53 -12.59 2.15 8.72
CA ASP A 53 -11.71 3.17 8.15
C ASP A 53 -10.63 2.58 7.20
N ASN A 54 -10.32 1.27 7.31
CA ASN A 54 -9.41 0.58 6.40
C ASN A 54 -10.13 -0.11 5.22
N GLU A 55 -11.45 0.10 5.03
CA GLU A 55 -12.24 -0.58 3.99
C GLU A 55 -11.63 -0.42 2.60
N ASP A 56 -11.28 0.82 2.20
CA ASP A 56 -10.74 1.11 0.87
C ASP A 56 -9.40 0.40 0.61
N GLU A 57 -8.58 0.27 1.64
CA GLU A 57 -7.28 -0.38 1.59
C GLU A 57 -7.42 -1.90 1.43
N VAL A 58 -8.24 -2.54 2.27
CA VAL A 58 -8.44 -4.00 2.20
C VAL A 58 -9.37 -4.43 1.07
N GLY A 59 -10.17 -3.52 0.54
CA GLY A 59 -10.99 -3.74 -0.66
C GLY A 59 -10.17 -4.04 -1.92
N LEU A 60 -8.90 -3.64 -1.95
CA LEU A 60 -7.96 -3.93 -3.04
C LEU A 60 -7.53 -5.40 -3.11
N ILE A 61 -7.70 -6.17 -2.04
CA ILE A 61 -7.33 -7.60 -1.95
C ILE A 61 -8.46 -8.52 -2.47
N ASN A 62 -9.47 -8.01 -3.17
CA ASN A 62 -10.68 -8.75 -3.56
C ASN A 62 -11.51 -9.32 -2.38
N GLY A 63 -11.26 -8.89 -1.16
CA GLY A 63 -12.11 -9.02 0.01
C GLY A 63 -12.42 -10.43 0.53
N GLU A 64 -11.95 -11.51 -0.09
CA GLU A 64 -12.16 -12.86 0.42
C GLU A 64 -11.38 -13.06 1.72
N GLY A 65 -12.11 -13.32 2.81
CA GLY A 65 -11.51 -13.48 4.15
C GLY A 65 -11.41 -12.20 4.97
N CYS A 66 -11.76 -11.02 4.41
CA CYS A 66 -11.81 -9.77 5.13
C CYS A 66 -13.25 -9.43 5.56
N LEU A 67 -13.40 -8.93 6.79
CA LEU A 67 -14.62 -8.34 7.34
C LEU A 67 -14.29 -6.97 7.91
N ILE A 68 -15.27 -6.06 7.93
CA ILE A 68 -15.11 -4.72 8.48
C ILE A 68 -16.07 -4.49 9.65
N ALA A 69 -15.60 -3.71 10.63
CA ALA A 69 -16.40 -3.31 11.79
C ALA A 69 -16.03 -1.88 12.20
N ASP A 70 -17.02 -1.13 12.68
CA ASP A 70 -16.88 0.23 13.20
C ASP A 70 -16.83 0.29 14.73
N HIS A 71 -17.29 -0.79 15.40
CA HIS A 71 -17.42 -0.83 16.84
C HIS A 71 -17.16 -2.23 17.41
N LEU A 72 -16.53 -2.29 18.60
CA LEU A 72 -16.23 -3.54 19.30
C LEU A 72 -17.47 -4.39 19.57
N GLN A 73 -18.62 -3.76 19.87
CA GLN A 73 -19.86 -4.49 20.09
C GLN A 73 -20.32 -5.29 18.87
N ALA A 74 -20.13 -4.75 17.65
CA ALA A 74 -20.44 -5.45 16.41
C ALA A 74 -19.56 -6.70 16.24
N VAL A 75 -18.27 -6.58 16.57
CA VAL A 75 -17.32 -7.72 16.56
C VAL A 75 -17.75 -8.78 17.59
N CYS A 76 -18.09 -8.39 18.81
CA CYS A 76 -18.56 -9.31 19.84
C CYS A 76 -19.84 -10.04 19.40
N ALA A 77 -20.83 -9.31 18.90
CA ALA A 77 -22.08 -9.89 18.40
C ALA A 77 -21.86 -10.86 17.23
N PHE A 78 -20.90 -10.56 16.37
CA PHE A 78 -20.49 -11.45 15.28
C PHE A 78 -19.86 -12.75 15.81
N LEU A 79 -18.91 -12.67 16.73
CA LEU A 79 -18.21 -13.83 17.31
C LEU A 79 -19.17 -14.73 18.10
N GLU A 80 -20.23 -14.17 18.69
CA GLU A 80 -21.32 -14.91 19.33
C GLU A 80 -22.36 -15.48 18.34
N GLY A 81 -22.23 -15.18 17.04
CA GLY A 81 -23.17 -15.64 16.01
C GLY A 81 -24.51 -14.90 15.99
N LYS A 82 -24.60 -13.74 16.66
CA LYS A 82 -25.84 -12.93 16.76
C LYS A 82 -25.99 -11.96 15.59
N HIS A 83 -24.90 -11.56 14.94
CA HIS A 83 -24.90 -10.58 13.87
C HIS A 83 -23.86 -10.95 12.82
N ALA A 84 -24.08 -10.51 11.56
CA ALA A 84 -23.09 -10.66 10.48
C ALA A 84 -22.32 -9.34 10.33
N LEU A 85 -21.01 -9.42 10.09
CA LEU A 85 -20.20 -8.27 9.67
C LEU A 85 -20.21 -8.11 8.16
N GLU A 86 -20.07 -6.88 7.70
CA GLU A 86 -19.97 -6.54 6.29
C GLU A 86 -18.61 -6.97 5.71
N ARG A 87 -18.60 -7.28 4.41
CA ARG A 87 -17.37 -7.43 3.67
C ARG A 87 -16.94 -6.08 3.11
N PRO A 88 -15.64 -5.81 2.98
CA PRO A 88 -15.18 -4.62 2.31
C PRO A 88 -15.68 -4.61 0.86
N LYS A 89 -16.07 -3.45 0.37
CA LYS A 89 -16.42 -3.27 -1.03
C LYS A 89 -15.17 -3.40 -1.88
N PRO A 90 -15.24 -4.08 -3.03
CA PRO A 90 -14.13 -4.05 -3.97
C PRO A 90 -13.78 -2.60 -4.31
N THR A 91 -12.52 -2.27 -4.17
CA THR A 91 -12.03 -0.93 -4.48
C THR A 91 -11.44 -0.94 -5.87
N ASP A 92 -12.03 -0.19 -6.79
CA ASP A 92 -11.50 -0.03 -8.14
C ASP A 92 -10.25 0.83 -8.12
N ALA A 93 -9.25 0.43 -8.89
CA ALA A 93 -8.08 1.25 -9.12
C ALA A 93 -8.48 2.56 -9.82
N VAL A 94 -8.05 3.68 -9.27
CA VAL A 94 -8.23 4.97 -9.93
C VAL A 94 -7.35 5.00 -11.17
N SER A 95 -7.97 5.03 -12.36
CA SER A 95 -7.24 5.17 -13.62
C SER A 95 -6.43 6.48 -13.60
N ARG A 96 -5.12 6.37 -13.79
CA ARG A 96 -4.24 7.53 -13.85
C ARG A 96 -4.13 8.03 -15.30
N ALA A 97 -4.36 9.32 -15.52
CA ALA A 97 -3.75 10.00 -16.66
C ALA A 97 -2.23 10.06 -16.41
N LEU A 98 -1.42 9.53 -17.33
CA LEU A 98 0.04 9.67 -17.30
C LEU A 98 0.39 11.15 -17.19
N GLN A 99 0.99 11.56 -16.07
CA GLN A 99 1.34 12.96 -15.86
C GLN A 99 2.48 13.42 -16.78
N HIS A 100 3.32 12.48 -17.22
CA HIS A 100 4.50 12.75 -18.03
C HIS A 100 4.71 11.63 -19.04
N ASP A 101 4.72 11.98 -20.32
CA ASP A 101 5.02 11.06 -21.42
C ASP A 101 6.40 11.39 -22.02
N LEU A 102 7.08 10.40 -22.58
CA LEU A 102 8.35 10.61 -23.25
C LEU A 102 8.20 11.45 -24.51
N SER A 103 7.03 11.48 -25.12
CA SER A 103 6.68 12.35 -26.25
C SER A 103 6.76 13.85 -25.93
N ASP A 104 6.63 14.24 -24.64
CA ASP A 104 6.77 15.62 -24.21
C ASP A 104 8.20 16.16 -24.35
N VAL A 105 9.17 15.26 -24.50
CA VAL A 105 10.59 15.61 -24.57
C VAL A 105 10.98 15.92 -26.01
N VAL A 106 11.32 17.16 -26.28
CA VAL A 106 11.82 17.58 -27.60
C VAL A 106 13.31 17.29 -27.74
N GLY A 107 13.71 16.62 -28.80
CA GLY A 107 15.10 16.18 -28.99
C GLY A 107 15.52 15.07 -28.03
N GLN A 108 16.77 15.10 -27.58
CA GLN A 108 17.33 14.12 -26.61
C GLN A 108 17.25 12.65 -27.07
N GLU A 109 17.44 12.39 -28.37
CA GLU A 109 17.22 11.06 -28.97
C GLU A 109 18.04 9.94 -28.31
N GLN A 110 19.29 10.23 -27.91
CA GLN A 110 20.13 9.26 -27.21
C GLN A 110 19.61 8.97 -25.81
N GLY A 111 19.14 10.01 -25.08
CA GLY A 111 18.55 9.88 -23.76
C GLY A 111 17.22 9.10 -23.78
N LYS A 112 16.36 9.38 -24.75
CA LYS A 112 15.11 8.65 -25.00
C LYS A 112 15.39 7.18 -25.28
N ARG A 113 16.33 6.90 -26.20
CA ARG A 113 16.73 5.53 -26.53
C ARG A 113 17.30 4.78 -25.33
N GLY A 114 18.09 5.46 -24.50
CA GLY A 114 18.60 4.90 -23.24
C GLY A 114 17.47 4.52 -22.29
N LEU A 115 16.44 5.37 -22.14
CA LEU A 115 15.26 5.08 -21.31
C LEU A 115 14.44 3.89 -21.85
N GLU A 116 14.22 3.81 -23.16
CA GLU A 116 13.52 2.68 -23.78
C GLU A 116 14.22 1.34 -23.52
N ILE A 117 15.55 1.30 -23.70
CA ILE A 117 16.35 0.09 -23.43
C ILE A 117 16.29 -0.26 -21.95
N THR A 118 16.39 0.74 -21.08
CA THR A 118 16.31 0.58 -19.62
C THR A 118 14.97 0.00 -19.21
N ALA A 119 13.88 0.55 -19.73
CA ALA A 119 12.53 0.09 -19.43
C ALA A 119 12.28 -1.34 -19.94
N ALA A 120 12.69 -1.63 -21.18
CA ALA A 120 12.51 -2.95 -21.80
C ALA A 120 13.33 -4.05 -21.13
N GLY A 121 14.55 -3.73 -20.70
CA GLY A 121 15.49 -4.69 -20.10
C GLY A 121 15.52 -4.69 -18.58
N ARG A 122 14.73 -3.85 -17.89
CA ARG A 122 14.81 -3.64 -16.43
C ARG A 122 16.23 -3.31 -15.97
N HIS A 123 16.92 -2.46 -16.73
CA HIS A 123 18.30 -2.07 -16.45
C HIS A 123 18.37 -0.83 -15.54
N ASN A 124 19.52 -0.67 -14.88
CA ASN A 124 19.86 0.60 -14.25
C ASN A 124 20.35 1.59 -15.30
N LEU A 125 20.04 2.88 -15.14
CA LEU A 125 20.47 3.95 -16.01
C LEU A 125 21.19 5.04 -15.23
N LEU A 126 22.35 5.44 -15.70
CA LEU A 126 23.09 6.59 -15.17
C LEU A 126 23.07 7.74 -16.19
N LEU A 127 22.48 8.86 -15.82
CA LEU A 127 22.44 10.09 -16.61
C LEU A 127 23.51 11.07 -16.12
N ILE A 128 24.52 11.34 -16.95
CA ILE A 128 25.63 12.25 -16.65
C ILE A 128 25.55 13.49 -17.56
N GLY A 129 25.80 14.66 -16.98
CA GLY A 129 25.84 15.92 -17.75
C GLY A 129 25.73 17.13 -16.83
N PRO A 130 25.98 18.35 -17.37
CA PRO A 130 25.91 19.59 -16.61
C PRO A 130 24.49 19.89 -16.10
N PRO A 131 24.33 20.80 -15.13
CA PRO A 131 23.01 21.28 -14.70
C PRO A 131 22.18 21.82 -15.88
N GLY A 132 20.85 21.67 -15.82
CA GLY A 132 19.95 22.19 -16.86
C GLY A 132 19.82 21.35 -18.14
N THR A 133 20.51 20.23 -18.28
CA THR A 133 20.46 19.39 -19.49
C THR A 133 19.26 18.43 -19.56
N GLY A 134 18.29 18.54 -18.69
CA GLY A 134 17.06 17.74 -18.75
C GLY A 134 17.13 16.33 -18.14
N LYS A 135 18.20 15.98 -17.39
CA LYS A 135 18.36 14.64 -16.78
C LYS A 135 17.16 14.21 -15.92
N THR A 136 16.74 15.09 -15.01
CA THR A 136 15.56 14.85 -14.13
C THR A 136 14.29 14.75 -14.94
N MET A 137 14.15 15.57 -15.99
CA MET A 137 13.01 15.53 -16.89
C MET A 137 12.93 14.17 -17.61
N LEU A 138 14.02 13.63 -18.11
CA LEU A 138 14.08 12.31 -18.71
C LEU A 138 13.76 11.22 -17.67
N ALA A 139 14.42 11.26 -16.51
CA ALA A 139 14.23 10.26 -15.47
C ALA A 139 12.77 10.16 -15.02
N SER A 140 12.05 11.28 -14.86
CA SER A 140 10.64 11.29 -14.43
C SER A 140 9.67 10.65 -15.43
N ARG A 141 10.09 10.40 -16.67
CA ARG A 141 9.27 9.78 -17.72
C ARG A 141 9.43 8.27 -17.84
N ILE A 142 10.35 7.69 -17.07
CA ILE A 142 10.56 6.23 -17.11
C ILE A 142 9.30 5.44 -16.75
N ASN A 143 8.50 5.94 -15.82
CA ASN A 143 7.26 5.28 -15.40
C ASN A 143 6.22 5.18 -16.54
N GLY A 144 6.24 6.11 -17.49
CA GLY A 144 5.37 6.06 -18.68
C GLY A 144 5.77 4.97 -19.68
N LEU A 145 6.99 4.45 -19.59
CA LEU A 145 7.50 3.37 -20.44
C LEU A 145 7.35 1.98 -19.80
N LEU A 146 7.12 1.92 -18.49
CA LEU A 146 7.01 0.66 -17.76
C LEU A 146 5.56 0.18 -17.73
N PRO A 147 5.31 -1.14 -17.84
CA PRO A 147 3.98 -1.69 -17.63
C PRO A 147 3.54 -1.49 -16.18
N ASP A 148 2.23 -1.47 -15.97
CA ASP A 148 1.66 -1.48 -14.63
C ASP A 148 2.18 -2.67 -13.81
N LEU A 149 2.18 -2.53 -12.49
CA LEU A 149 2.49 -3.63 -11.59
C LEU A 149 1.47 -4.77 -11.76
N SER A 150 1.93 -6.01 -11.68
CA SER A 150 1.05 -7.16 -11.48
C SER A 150 0.29 -7.01 -10.15
N ASN A 151 -0.75 -7.82 -9.92
CA ASN A 151 -1.46 -7.76 -8.65
C ASN A 151 -0.57 -8.12 -7.45
N GLU A 152 0.37 -9.05 -7.62
CA GLU A 152 1.33 -9.44 -6.57
C GLU A 152 2.30 -8.29 -6.26
N GLU A 153 2.95 -7.72 -7.29
CA GLU A 153 3.82 -6.55 -7.14
C GLU A 153 3.07 -5.36 -6.53
N ALA A 154 1.81 -5.14 -6.93
CA ALA A 154 0.99 -4.06 -6.39
C ALA A 154 0.66 -4.25 -4.91
N LEU A 155 0.41 -5.48 -4.46
CA LEU A 155 0.19 -5.79 -3.04
C LEU A 155 1.45 -5.56 -2.21
N GLU A 156 2.62 -5.95 -2.71
CA GLU A 156 3.90 -5.70 -2.04
C GLU A 156 4.18 -4.19 -1.90
N SER A 157 4.01 -3.44 -2.98
CA SER A 157 4.17 -1.99 -2.97
C SER A 157 3.15 -1.30 -2.04
N ALA A 158 1.88 -1.74 -2.09
CA ALA A 158 0.82 -1.24 -1.23
C ALA A 158 1.07 -1.52 0.25
N ALA A 159 1.62 -2.69 0.59
CA ALA A 159 1.97 -3.05 1.95
C ALA A 159 3.00 -2.08 2.56
N ILE A 160 3.98 -1.64 1.77
CA ILE A 160 4.99 -0.66 2.21
C ILE A 160 4.37 0.74 2.29
N LEU A 161 3.61 1.13 1.27
CA LEU A 161 3.00 2.47 1.19
C LEU A 161 1.98 2.72 2.29
N SER A 162 1.21 1.70 2.68
CA SER A 162 0.17 1.78 3.72
C SER A 162 0.74 2.12 5.11
N LEU A 163 2.00 1.79 5.37
CA LEU A 163 2.68 2.15 6.62
C LEU A 163 2.93 3.66 6.76
N VAL A 164 2.97 4.38 5.63
CA VAL A 164 3.26 5.83 5.60
C VAL A 164 2.00 6.64 5.31
N ASN A 165 1.20 6.19 4.34
CA ASN A 165 0.03 6.92 3.88
C ASN A 165 -1.00 5.97 3.27
N ALA A 166 -1.92 5.48 4.09
CA ALA A 166 -2.98 4.57 3.67
C ALA A 166 -3.87 5.16 2.56
N GLU A 167 -4.18 6.46 2.60
CA GLU A 167 -5.00 7.12 1.58
C GLU A 167 -4.35 7.13 0.17
N SER A 168 -3.02 7.02 0.12
CA SER A 168 -2.29 6.99 -1.14
C SER A 168 -2.31 5.62 -1.81
N VAL A 169 -2.62 4.55 -1.07
CA VAL A 169 -2.59 3.17 -1.57
C VAL A 169 -3.56 3.00 -2.74
N GLN A 170 -4.82 3.41 -2.58
CA GLN A 170 -5.82 3.34 -3.64
C GLN A 170 -5.43 4.16 -4.88
N LYS A 171 -4.91 5.38 -4.66
CA LYS A 171 -4.52 6.30 -5.75
C LYS A 171 -3.33 5.80 -6.56
N GLN A 172 -2.46 5.01 -5.94
CA GLN A 172 -1.22 4.48 -6.54
C GLN A 172 -1.30 2.98 -6.83
N TRP A 173 -2.48 2.39 -6.69
CA TRP A 173 -2.68 0.97 -6.94
C TRP A 173 -2.21 0.58 -8.35
N ARG A 174 -1.36 -0.46 -8.43
CA ARG A 174 -0.73 -0.98 -9.65
C ARG A 174 0.21 0.00 -10.37
N GLN A 175 0.45 1.18 -9.81
CA GLN A 175 1.41 2.12 -10.40
C GLN A 175 2.80 1.88 -9.83
N ARG A 176 3.80 1.92 -10.71
CA ARG A 176 5.20 1.86 -10.26
C ARG A 176 5.55 3.14 -9.50
N PRO A 177 6.05 3.02 -8.27
CA PRO A 177 6.43 4.19 -7.51
C PRO A 177 7.61 4.89 -8.17
N PHE A 178 7.57 6.22 -8.20
CA PHE A 178 8.70 7.05 -8.59
C PHE A 178 9.11 7.94 -7.42
N ARG A 179 10.33 7.74 -6.95
CA ARG A 179 10.89 8.52 -5.83
C ARG A 179 12.02 9.39 -6.35
N SER A 180 12.06 10.64 -5.90
CA SER A 180 13.10 11.62 -6.26
C SER A 180 13.62 12.29 -5.00
N PRO A 181 14.38 11.56 -4.17
CA PRO A 181 14.90 12.10 -2.92
C PRO A 181 15.84 13.27 -3.18
N HIS A 182 15.79 14.27 -2.32
CA HIS A 182 16.69 15.42 -2.41
C HIS A 182 18.14 14.97 -2.20
N HIS A 183 19.09 15.62 -2.87
CA HIS A 183 20.52 15.28 -2.75
C HIS A 183 21.09 15.40 -1.33
N SER A 184 20.43 16.17 -0.44
CA SER A 184 20.79 16.30 0.98
C SER A 184 19.99 15.35 1.89
N ALA A 185 19.26 14.37 1.34
CA ALA A 185 18.52 13.42 2.15
C ALA A 185 19.47 12.65 3.09
N SER A 186 19.10 12.54 4.36
CA SER A 186 19.89 11.82 5.35
C SER A 186 19.89 10.30 5.08
N LEU A 187 20.87 9.60 5.62
CA LEU A 187 20.91 8.14 5.54
C LEU A 187 19.63 7.50 6.10
N THR A 188 19.12 8.04 7.22
CA THR A 188 17.85 7.60 7.82
C THR A 188 16.66 7.81 6.89
N ALA A 189 16.61 8.94 6.17
CA ALA A 189 15.57 9.18 5.18
C ALA A 189 15.64 8.19 4.01
N MET A 190 16.85 7.78 3.61
CA MET A 190 17.05 6.84 2.50
C MET A 190 16.73 5.39 2.89
N VAL A 191 17.23 4.92 4.03
CA VAL A 191 17.15 3.52 4.44
C VAL A 191 15.92 3.24 5.31
N GLY A 192 15.42 4.26 5.98
CA GLY A 192 14.35 4.13 6.98
C GLY A 192 14.90 4.11 8.41
N GLY A 193 14.01 4.07 9.38
CA GLY A 193 14.32 4.14 10.81
C GLY A 193 13.77 5.39 11.47
N GLY A 194 14.42 5.86 12.53
CA GLY A 194 14.00 7.01 13.34
C GLY A 194 13.44 6.59 14.70
N ALA A 195 12.98 7.58 15.47
CA ALA A 195 12.39 7.34 16.80
C ALA A 195 11.10 6.50 16.71
N ILE A 196 10.33 6.71 15.66
CA ILE A 196 9.24 5.83 15.22
C ILE A 196 9.75 5.21 13.91
N PRO A 197 10.11 3.92 13.89
CA PRO A 197 10.64 3.29 12.70
C PRO A 197 9.65 3.32 11.54
N GLY A 198 10.11 3.77 10.37
CA GLY A 198 9.31 3.81 9.14
C GLY A 198 10.14 3.43 7.92
N PRO A 199 9.51 3.09 6.78
CA PRO A 199 10.22 2.80 5.54
C PRO A 199 10.92 4.06 5.01
N GLY A 200 12.12 3.88 4.46
CA GLY A 200 12.85 4.95 3.78
C GLY A 200 12.53 5.03 2.28
N GLU A 201 13.12 6.02 1.60
CA GLU A 201 12.91 6.26 0.17
C GLU A 201 13.25 5.05 -0.70
N ILE A 202 14.24 4.23 -0.31
CA ILE A 202 14.61 3.00 -1.02
C ILE A 202 13.46 1.99 -0.95
N SER A 203 12.88 1.77 0.25
CA SER A 203 11.74 0.86 0.42
C SER A 203 10.49 1.37 -0.29
N LEU A 204 10.28 2.69 -0.29
CA LEU A 204 9.12 3.33 -0.96
C LEU A 204 9.26 3.38 -2.49
N ALA A 205 10.43 3.03 -3.04
CA ALA A 205 10.69 2.94 -4.48
C ALA A 205 10.54 1.50 -5.03
N HIS A 206 10.12 0.58 -4.18
CA HIS A 206 9.95 -0.85 -4.51
C HIS A 206 8.87 -1.12 -5.53
#